data_12ec8f5f87a66970c28c44b086d1e50d
#
_entry.id   12ec8f5f87a66970c28c44b086d1e50d
#
_cell.length_a   1.000
_cell.length_b   1.000
_cell.length_c   1.000
_cell.angle_alpha   90.00
_cell.angle_beta   90.00
_cell.angle_gamma   90.00
#
_symmetry.space_group_name_H-M   'P 1'
#
loop_
_entity.id
_entity.type
_entity.pdbx_description
1 polymer ?
#
loop_
_entity_poly.entity_id
_entity_poly.type
_entity_poly.pdbx_seq_one_letter_code
_entity_poly.pdbx_strand_id
1 'polypeptide(L)'
;MTNTYRRGELTIDQQLALAAAARRLGEEFTGAFGAETIERFLHTSYEEFATRAAVANFLPLLAERFARQRLHALARVEGSSDGRPIVLFLCTHNAGRSQMALGWFRHLAGEHAIAWSGGAEFAGEINPAAVASMAERGIDISGEFPKPWTEEIVRAADVVVTMGCGDACPVYPGRRYLDWELDDPAGKGVEDVRPIRDEIERRVRVLLADLALPSV
;
A
#
# COMPACT_ATOMS: atom_id res chain seq x y z
N MET A 1 -24.56 15.03 -0.69
CA MET A 1 -25.02 14.00 -1.63
C MET A 1 -24.83 12.67 -0.93
N THR A 2 -25.90 12.06 -0.45
CA THR A 2 -25.90 10.78 0.27
C THR A 2 -25.43 9.70 -0.69
N ASN A 3 -24.24 9.15 -0.43
CA ASN A 3 -23.69 8.02 -1.18
C ASN A 3 -24.57 6.81 -0.90
N THR A 4 -25.46 6.51 -1.84
CA THR A 4 -26.42 5.41 -1.70
C THR A 4 -25.64 4.12 -1.98
N TYR A 5 -25.14 3.50 -0.92
CA TYR A 5 -24.66 2.13 -0.94
C TYR A 5 -25.72 1.25 -1.62
N ARG A 6 -25.33 0.48 -2.61
CA ARG A 6 -26.12 -0.67 -3.03
C ARG A 6 -26.06 -1.74 -1.94
N ARG A 7 -26.73 -1.49 -0.80
CA ARG A 7 -26.88 -2.44 0.32
C ARG A 7 -27.46 -3.80 -0.10
N GLY A 8 -27.94 -3.91 -1.34
CA GLY A 8 -28.55 -5.14 -1.86
C GLY A 8 -27.58 -6.16 -2.45
N GLU A 9 -26.26 -5.86 -2.55
CA GLU A 9 -25.28 -6.78 -3.16
C GLU A 9 -24.33 -7.44 -2.13
N LEU A 10 -24.30 -6.96 -0.88
CA LEU A 10 -23.48 -7.56 0.18
C LEU A 10 -24.22 -8.74 0.83
N THR A 11 -23.50 -9.85 1.00
CA THR A 11 -24.02 -10.96 1.82
C THR A 11 -24.11 -10.53 3.28
N ILE A 12 -24.91 -11.25 4.08
CA ILE A 12 -25.02 -11.01 5.53
C ILE A 12 -23.64 -11.11 6.19
N ASP A 13 -22.84 -12.10 5.81
CA ASP A 13 -21.49 -12.31 6.36
C ASP A 13 -20.57 -11.12 6.03
N GLN A 14 -20.62 -10.59 4.83
CA GLN A 14 -19.86 -9.39 4.44
C GLN A 14 -20.30 -8.15 5.23
N GLN A 15 -21.60 -7.97 5.44
CA GLN A 15 -22.13 -6.88 6.25
C GLN A 15 -21.65 -6.95 7.69
N LEU A 16 -21.71 -8.15 8.31
CA LEU A 16 -21.22 -8.38 9.66
C LEU A 16 -19.72 -8.17 9.79
N ALA A 17 -18.94 -8.64 8.80
CA ALA A 17 -17.49 -8.45 8.75
C ALA A 17 -17.11 -6.97 8.64
N LEU A 18 -17.78 -6.19 7.79
CA LEU A 18 -17.56 -4.75 7.65
C LEU A 18 -17.99 -3.99 8.91
N ALA A 19 -19.10 -4.35 9.55
CA ALA A 19 -19.51 -3.74 10.82
C ALA A 19 -18.49 -4.01 11.94
N ALA A 20 -17.91 -5.23 11.98
CA ALA A 20 -16.85 -5.56 12.93
C ALA A 20 -15.56 -4.79 12.63
N ALA A 21 -15.19 -4.63 11.35
CA ALA A 21 -14.05 -3.83 10.91
C ALA A 21 -14.23 -2.35 11.31
N ALA A 22 -15.41 -1.77 11.08
CA ALA A 22 -15.72 -0.40 11.48
C ALA A 22 -15.53 -0.16 12.99
N ARG A 23 -15.94 -1.12 13.84
CA ARG A 23 -15.71 -1.02 15.30
C ARG A 23 -14.22 -1.04 15.64
N ARG A 24 -13.43 -1.98 15.09
CA ARG A 24 -11.99 -2.05 15.33
C ARG A 24 -11.27 -0.77 14.90
N LEU A 25 -11.60 -0.25 13.71
CA LEU A 25 -11.06 1.03 13.25
C LEU A 25 -11.52 2.19 14.14
N GLY A 26 -12.78 2.18 14.64
CA GLY A 26 -13.29 3.17 15.57
C GLY A 26 -12.53 3.19 16.89
N GLU A 27 -12.18 2.02 17.42
CA GLU A 27 -11.35 1.88 18.63
C GLU A 27 -9.92 2.38 18.40
N GLU A 28 -9.30 1.97 17.27
CA GLU A 28 -7.92 2.34 16.90
C GLU A 28 -7.76 3.84 16.68
N PHE A 29 -8.73 4.49 16.04
CA PHE A 29 -8.71 5.92 15.71
C PHE A 29 -9.56 6.78 16.65
N THR A 30 -9.80 6.30 17.88
CA THR A 30 -10.58 7.05 18.90
C THR A 30 -9.96 8.43 19.12
N GLY A 31 -10.80 9.48 19.03
CA GLY A 31 -10.39 10.87 19.19
C GLY A 31 -9.76 11.52 17.94
N ALA A 32 -9.39 10.72 16.91
CA ALA A 32 -8.91 11.24 15.63
C ALA A 32 -10.06 11.38 14.62
N PHE A 33 -10.90 10.35 14.50
CA PHE A 33 -11.99 10.35 13.51
C PHE A 33 -13.31 9.89 14.10
N GLY A 34 -14.42 10.51 13.64
CA GLY A 34 -15.77 10.06 13.95
C GLY A 34 -16.19 8.83 13.13
N ALA A 35 -17.24 8.14 13.59
CA ALA A 35 -17.77 6.94 12.97
C ALA A 35 -18.07 7.10 11.47
N GLU A 36 -18.63 8.24 11.08
CA GLU A 36 -18.94 8.55 9.67
C GLU A 36 -17.71 8.53 8.76
N THR A 37 -16.59 9.12 9.22
CA THR A 37 -15.33 9.11 8.47
C THR A 37 -14.78 7.69 8.34
N ILE A 38 -14.79 6.93 9.43
CA ILE A 38 -14.32 5.54 9.45
C ILE A 38 -15.15 4.66 8.51
N GLU A 39 -16.47 4.73 8.60
CA GLU A 39 -17.37 3.99 7.72
C GLU A 39 -17.16 4.37 6.26
N ARG A 40 -17.05 5.66 5.94
CA ARG A 40 -16.80 6.13 4.57
C ARG A 40 -15.50 5.57 4.01
N PHE A 41 -14.39 5.61 4.79
CA PHE A 41 -13.10 5.08 4.34
C PHE A 41 -13.12 3.56 4.16
N LEU A 42 -13.77 2.85 5.07
CA LEU A 42 -13.93 1.40 4.97
C LEU A 42 -14.74 1.01 3.72
N HIS A 43 -15.81 1.71 3.50
CA HIS A 43 -16.71 1.43 2.40
C HIS A 43 -16.09 1.77 1.04
N THR A 44 -15.50 2.95 0.87
CA THR A 44 -14.81 3.29 -0.38
C THR A 44 -13.65 2.35 -0.64
N SER A 45 -12.95 1.86 0.40
CA SER A 45 -11.93 0.83 0.25
C SER A 45 -12.51 -0.51 -0.19
N TYR A 46 -13.70 -0.89 0.29
CA TYR A 46 -14.38 -2.09 -0.17
C TYR A 46 -14.77 -1.99 -1.66
N GLU A 47 -15.31 -0.85 -2.08
CA GLU A 47 -15.71 -0.60 -3.48
C GLU A 47 -14.52 -0.71 -4.45
N GLU A 48 -13.35 -0.20 -4.07
CA GLU A 48 -12.14 -0.31 -4.88
C GLU A 48 -11.77 -1.77 -5.20
N PHE A 49 -11.91 -2.66 -4.22
CA PHE A 49 -11.61 -4.08 -4.44
C PHE A 49 -12.77 -4.85 -5.07
N ALA A 50 -14.02 -4.52 -4.76
CA ALA A 50 -15.19 -5.24 -5.25
C ALA A 50 -15.30 -5.23 -6.79
N THR A 51 -14.79 -4.18 -7.44
CA THR A 51 -14.78 -4.05 -8.90
C THR A 51 -13.77 -4.95 -9.61
N ARG A 52 -12.76 -5.48 -8.89
CA ARG A 52 -11.59 -6.17 -9.45
C ARG A 52 -11.30 -7.55 -8.84
N ALA A 53 -11.99 -7.93 -7.76
CA ALA A 53 -11.66 -9.14 -7.02
C ALA A 53 -12.15 -10.43 -7.68
N ALA A 54 -11.23 -11.36 -7.84
CA ALA A 54 -11.55 -12.74 -8.21
C ALA A 54 -12.17 -13.56 -7.06
N VAL A 55 -11.97 -13.16 -5.79
CA VAL A 55 -12.43 -13.89 -4.58
C VAL A 55 -13.15 -12.96 -3.61
N ALA A 56 -14.48 -13.04 -3.61
CA ALA A 56 -15.35 -12.17 -2.80
C ALA A 56 -15.18 -12.31 -1.27
N ASN A 57 -14.73 -13.48 -0.80
CA ASN A 57 -14.69 -13.79 0.63
C ASN A 57 -13.66 -12.98 1.44
N PHE A 58 -12.58 -12.51 0.82
CA PHE A 58 -11.53 -11.74 1.49
C PHE A 58 -11.72 -10.21 1.37
N LEU A 59 -12.72 -9.76 0.63
CA LEU A 59 -12.94 -8.33 0.39
C LEU A 59 -13.07 -7.50 1.67
N PRO A 60 -13.84 -7.90 2.71
CA PRO A 60 -13.94 -7.12 3.94
C PRO A 60 -12.59 -6.96 4.66
N LEU A 61 -11.74 -8.01 4.64
CA LEU A 61 -10.41 -7.98 5.26
C LEU A 61 -9.47 -7.02 4.51
N LEU A 62 -9.45 -7.09 3.17
CA LEU A 62 -8.64 -6.20 2.33
C LEU A 62 -9.11 -4.75 2.47
N ALA A 63 -10.42 -4.53 2.50
CA ALA A 63 -11.01 -3.22 2.72
C ALA A 63 -10.60 -2.62 4.08
N GLU A 64 -10.64 -3.41 5.15
CA GLU A 64 -10.21 -2.97 6.48
C GLU A 64 -8.73 -2.61 6.50
N ARG A 65 -7.85 -3.46 5.95
CA ARG A 65 -6.40 -3.19 5.88
C ARG A 65 -6.09 -1.92 5.08
N PHE A 66 -6.77 -1.73 3.98
CA PHE A 66 -6.58 -0.55 3.14
C PHE A 66 -7.18 0.71 3.78
N ALA A 67 -8.38 0.64 4.35
CA ALA A 67 -8.98 1.74 5.10
C ALA A 67 -8.10 2.19 6.27
N ARG A 68 -7.51 1.25 7.02
CA ARG A 68 -6.55 1.54 8.09
C ARG A 68 -5.36 2.35 7.57
N GLN A 69 -4.74 1.93 6.46
CA GLN A 69 -3.63 2.66 5.85
C GLN A 69 -4.05 4.08 5.44
N ARG A 70 -5.22 4.23 4.83
CA ARG A 70 -5.78 5.52 4.41
C ARG A 70 -6.10 6.44 5.59
N LEU A 71 -6.64 5.90 6.68
CA LEU A 71 -6.92 6.65 7.91
C LEU A 71 -5.62 7.12 8.58
N HIS A 72 -4.57 6.28 8.64
CA HIS A 72 -3.25 6.73 9.10
C HIS A 72 -2.70 7.85 8.21
N ALA A 73 -2.87 7.75 6.89
CA ALA A 73 -2.47 8.79 5.96
C ALA A 73 -3.24 10.09 6.18
N LEU A 74 -4.55 10.02 6.36
CA LEU A 74 -5.39 11.18 6.66
C LEU A 74 -4.96 11.86 7.98
N ALA A 75 -4.76 11.07 9.04
CA ALA A 75 -4.28 11.59 10.34
C ALA A 75 -2.95 12.33 10.19
N ARG A 76 -2.02 11.79 9.39
CA ARG A 76 -0.74 12.44 9.09
C ARG A 76 -0.93 13.77 8.36
N VAL A 77 -1.82 13.82 7.36
CA VAL A 77 -2.15 15.06 6.63
C VAL A 77 -2.79 16.11 7.52
N GLU A 78 -3.58 15.70 8.51
CA GLU A 78 -4.24 16.56 9.50
C GLU A 78 -3.33 16.96 10.69
N GLY A 79 -2.05 16.57 10.65
CA GLY A 79 -1.02 17.01 11.60
C GLY A 79 -0.66 16.01 12.68
N SER A 80 -1.27 14.83 12.71
CA SER A 80 -0.82 13.74 13.60
C SER A 80 0.42 13.07 13.04
N SER A 81 1.55 13.17 13.74
CA SER A 81 2.81 12.56 13.31
C SER A 81 3.55 11.99 14.50
N ASP A 82 4.07 10.78 14.34
CA ASP A 82 5.00 10.16 15.29
C ASP A 82 6.47 10.45 14.98
N GLY A 83 6.72 11.32 13.98
CA GLY A 83 8.06 11.75 13.58
C GLY A 83 8.76 10.79 12.60
N ARG A 84 8.23 9.60 12.36
CA ARG A 84 8.82 8.66 11.39
C ARG A 84 8.59 9.11 9.96
N PRO A 85 9.59 9.07 9.09
CA PRO A 85 9.38 9.35 7.68
C PRO A 85 8.54 8.25 7.02
N ILE A 86 7.72 8.67 6.05
CA ILE A 86 6.85 7.79 5.26
C ILE A 86 7.38 7.74 3.83
N VAL A 87 7.67 6.53 3.33
CA VAL A 87 8.06 6.27 1.95
C VAL A 87 6.96 5.52 1.22
N LEU A 88 6.52 6.05 0.09
CA LEU A 88 5.51 5.44 -0.76
C LEU A 88 6.13 4.91 -2.04
N PHE A 89 5.99 3.62 -2.31
CA PHE A 89 6.47 2.94 -3.51
C PHE A 89 5.32 2.73 -4.51
N LEU A 90 5.43 3.32 -5.71
CA LEU A 90 4.41 3.26 -6.74
C LEU A 90 4.92 2.56 -8.00
N CYS A 91 4.11 1.68 -8.57
CA CYS A 91 4.30 1.14 -9.91
C CYS A 91 2.94 0.95 -10.58
N THR A 92 2.89 0.51 -11.82
CA THR A 92 1.62 0.37 -12.55
C THR A 92 0.66 -0.59 -11.83
N HIS A 93 1.11 -1.82 -11.53
CA HIS A 93 0.21 -2.89 -11.07
C HIS A 93 0.25 -3.16 -9.56
N ASN A 94 1.16 -2.55 -8.81
CA ASN A 94 1.39 -2.84 -7.39
C ASN A 94 1.54 -4.35 -7.07
N ALA A 95 2.09 -5.11 -7.99
CA ALA A 95 2.19 -6.57 -7.89
C ALA A 95 3.64 -7.10 -7.81
N GLY A 96 4.61 -6.37 -8.35
CA GLY A 96 6.02 -6.79 -8.40
C GLY A 96 6.96 -5.75 -7.79
N ARG A 97 7.41 -4.77 -8.59
CA ARG A 97 8.44 -3.77 -8.21
C ARG A 97 8.15 -3.07 -6.90
N SER A 98 7.00 -2.46 -6.75
CA SER A 98 6.62 -1.72 -5.54
C SER A 98 6.43 -2.62 -4.31
N GLN A 99 6.03 -3.87 -4.50
CA GLN A 99 5.91 -4.83 -3.40
C GLN A 99 7.28 -5.35 -2.93
N MET A 100 8.22 -5.59 -3.85
CA MET A 100 9.61 -5.91 -3.50
C MET A 100 10.29 -4.74 -2.80
N ALA A 101 10.09 -3.51 -3.28
CA ALA A 101 10.63 -2.31 -2.65
C ALA A 101 10.07 -2.09 -1.23
N LEU A 102 8.75 -2.29 -1.04
CA LEU A 102 8.09 -2.27 0.26
C LEU A 102 8.71 -3.30 1.21
N GLY A 103 8.89 -4.54 0.76
CA GLY A 103 9.46 -5.63 1.54
C GLY A 103 10.90 -5.32 1.98
N TRP A 104 11.76 -4.92 1.04
CA TRP A 104 13.14 -4.51 1.35
C TRP A 104 13.22 -3.33 2.31
N PHE A 105 12.40 -2.29 2.07
CA PHE A 105 12.44 -1.11 2.91
C PHE A 105 12.01 -1.43 4.35
N ARG A 106 10.92 -2.17 4.55
CA ARG A 106 10.48 -2.60 5.88
C ARG A 106 11.50 -3.48 6.58
N HIS A 107 12.11 -4.41 5.84
CA HIS A 107 13.14 -5.30 6.38
C HIS A 107 14.37 -4.52 6.88
N LEU A 108 14.83 -3.54 6.11
CA LEU A 108 16.04 -2.80 6.41
C LEU A 108 15.83 -1.59 7.36
N ALA A 109 14.70 -0.91 7.28
CA ALA A 109 14.37 0.25 8.11
C ALA A 109 13.81 -0.15 9.49
N GLY A 110 13.28 -1.37 9.63
CA GLY A 110 12.59 -1.79 10.84
C GLY A 110 11.49 -0.81 11.24
N GLU A 111 11.49 -0.37 12.49
CA GLU A 111 10.49 0.56 13.04
C GLU A 111 10.85 2.05 12.85
N HIS A 112 12.00 2.36 12.24
CA HIS A 112 12.48 3.74 12.10
C HIS A 112 11.76 4.53 11.01
N ALA A 113 11.04 3.86 10.12
CA ALA A 113 10.27 4.49 9.04
C ALA A 113 9.02 3.68 8.70
N ILE A 114 8.09 4.32 8.00
CA ILE A 114 6.86 3.70 7.51
C ILE A 114 6.98 3.55 5.99
N ALA A 115 6.59 2.39 5.47
CA ALA A 115 6.54 2.17 4.03
C ALA A 115 5.15 1.74 3.57
N TRP A 116 4.70 2.35 2.48
CA TRP A 116 3.46 2.01 1.78
C TRP A 116 3.72 1.72 0.31
N SER A 117 2.77 1.05 -0.33
CA SER A 117 2.81 0.79 -1.76
C SER A 117 1.45 1.00 -2.40
N GLY A 118 1.44 1.30 -3.70
CA GLY A 118 0.22 1.47 -4.48
C GLY A 118 0.48 1.32 -5.97
N GLY A 119 -0.58 1.25 -6.76
CA GLY A 119 -0.53 1.18 -8.22
C GLY A 119 -1.58 2.04 -8.89
N ALA A 120 -1.31 2.44 -10.14
CA ALA A 120 -2.27 3.17 -10.97
C ALA A 120 -3.37 2.22 -11.49
N GLU A 121 -3.00 0.98 -11.81
CA GLU A 121 -3.86 -0.08 -12.33
C GLU A 121 -3.60 -1.38 -11.57
N PHE A 122 -3.86 -1.39 -10.26
CA PHE A 122 -3.46 -2.50 -9.40
C PHE A 122 -4.02 -3.85 -9.85
N ALA A 123 -3.19 -4.89 -9.74
CA ALA A 123 -3.51 -6.26 -10.14
C ALA A 123 -4.45 -6.96 -9.11
N GLY A 124 -4.94 -8.15 -9.47
CA GLY A 124 -5.73 -8.99 -8.55
C GLY A 124 -4.87 -9.69 -7.48
N GLU A 125 -3.59 -9.98 -7.80
CA GLU A 125 -2.68 -10.70 -6.90
C GLU A 125 -1.23 -10.23 -7.07
N ILE A 126 -0.38 -10.56 -6.08
CA ILE A 126 1.06 -10.29 -6.16
C ILE A 126 1.70 -11.28 -7.14
N ASN A 127 2.71 -10.80 -7.88
CA ASN A 127 3.49 -11.63 -8.79
C ASN A 127 4.19 -12.77 -8.02
N PRO A 128 3.87 -14.05 -8.33
CA PRO A 128 4.44 -15.19 -7.60
C PRO A 128 5.97 -15.28 -7.68
N ALA A 129 6.57 -14.86 -8.81
CA ALA A 129 8.02 -14.83 -8.96
C ALA A 129 8.67 -13.77 -8.07
N ALA A 130 7.99 -12.61 -7.84
CA ALA A 130 8.43 -11.62 -6.88
C ALA A 130 8.36 -12.18 -5.44
N VAL A 131 7.27 -12.84 -5.06
CA VAL A 131 7.14 -13.49 -3.75
C VAL A 131 8.25 -14.49 -3.54
N ALA A 132 8.46 -15.42 -4.49
CA ALA A 132 9.49 -16.44 -4.39
C ALA A 132 10.90 -15.85 -4.31
N SER A 133 11.21 -14.83 -5.12
CA SER A 133 12.53 -14.18 -5.11
C SER A 133 12.82 -13.46 -3.79
N MET A 134 11.81 -12.83 -3.16
CA MET A 134 11.97 -12.17 -1.86
C MET A 134 12.12 -13.21 -0.72
N ALA A 135 11.40 -14.33 -0.79
CA ALA A 135 11.52 -15.41 0.17
C ALA A 135 12.94 -16.01 0.22
N GLU A 136 13.68 -16.06 -0.91
CA GLU A 136 15.10 -16.46 -0.95
C GLU A 136 16.01 -15.57 -0.08
N ARG A 137 15.56 -14.34 0.21
CA ARG A 137 16.25 -13.38 1.07
C ARG A 137 15.68 -13.33 2.49
N GLY A 138 14.78 -14.28 2.81
CA GLY A 138 14.11 -14.32 4.12
C GLY A 138 13.05 -13.23 4.31
N ILE A 139 12.59 -12.58 3.23
CA ILE A 139 11.59 -11.52 3.27
C ILE A 139 10.27 -12.06 2.74
N ASP A 140 9.28 -12.18 3.61
CA ASP A 140 7.94 -12.63 3.23
C ASP A 140 7.05 -11.45 2.84
N ILE A 141 6.65 -11.41 1.57
CA ILE A 141 5.67 -10.47 1.03
C ILE A 141 4.36 -11.17 0.61
N SER A 142 4.18 -12.46 0.92
CA SER A 142 3.00 -13.22 0.53
C SER A 142 1.71 -12.70 1.18
N GLY A 143 1.82 -12.09 2.34
CA GLY A 143 0.71 -11.45 3.04
C GLY A 143 0.34 -10.05 2.52
N GLU A 144 1.09 -9.48 1.58
CA GLU A 144 0.74 -8.20 0.97
C GLU A 144 -0.34 -8.38 -0.11
N PHE A 145 -0.91 -7.29 -0.57
CA PHE A 145 -1.92 -7.30 -1.62
C PHE A 145 -1.82 -6.04 -2.49
N PRO A 146 -2.10 -6.16 -3.79
CA PRO A 146 -2.17 -5.01 -4.69
C PRO A 146 -3.31 -4.09 -4.30
N LYS A 147 -3.06 -2.77 -4.35
CA LYS A 147 -4.02 -1.73 -3.98
C LYS A 147 -3.74 -0.45 -4.76
N PRO A 148 -4.75 0.42 -4.96
CA PRO A 148 -4.52 1.70 -5.60
C PRO A 148 -3.71 2.63 -4.68
N TRP A 149 -3.15 3.66 -5.25
CA TRP A 149 -2.77 4.85 -4.48
C TRP A 149 -4.02 5.75 -4.30
N THR A 150 -4.03 6.57 -3.27
CA THR A 150 -5.07 7.58 -3.03
C THR A 150 -4.42 8.92 -2.68
N GLU A 151 -5.18 10.01 -2.82
CA GLU A 151 -4.65 11.36 -2.60
C GLU A 151 -4.06 11.50 -1.20
N GLU A 152 -4.77 11.07 -0.16
CA GLU A 152 -4.32 11.16 1.22
C GLU A 152 -3.03 10.35 1.46
N ILE A 153 -2.86 9.19 0.81
CA ILE A 153 -1.65 8.37 0.93
C ILE A 153 -0.44 9.09 0.30
N VAL A 154 -0.61 9.67 -0.89
CA VAL A 154 0.48 10.41 -1.55
C VAL A 154 0.82 11.67 -0.78
N ARG A 155 -0.19 12.40 -0.28
CA ARG A 155 0.01 13.62 0.51
C ARG A 155 0.65 13.37 1.87
N ALA A 156 0.48 12.21 2.45
CA ALA A 156 1.10 11.83 3.72
C ALA A 156 2.56 11.41 3.58
N ALA A 157 2.99 10.97 2.38
CA ALA A 157 4.35 10.49 2.14
C ALA A 157 5.36 11.64 2.15
N ASP A 158 6.52 11.44 2.76
CA ASP A 158 7.66 12.35 2.69
C ASP A 158 8.48 12.13 1.41
N VAL A 159 8.55 10.87 0.98
CA VAL A 159 9.20 10.46 -0.27
C VAL A 159 8.26 9.56 -1.07
N VAL A 160 8.10 9.86 -2.34
CA VAL A 160 7.37 9.05 -3.31
C VAL A 160 8.36 8.49 -4.33
N VAL A 161 8.43 7.17 -4.43
CA VAL A 161 9.28 6.46 -5.39
C VAL A 161 8.39 5.88 -6.48
N THR A 162 8.58 6.35 -7.71
CA THR A 162 7.87 5.83 -8.88
C THR A 162 8.71 4.78 -9.62
N MET A 163 8.08 3.76 -10.15
CA MET A 163 8.72 2.64 -10.84
C MET A 163 7.94 2.26 -12.09
N GLY A 164 8.02 3.13 -13.11
CA GLY A 164 7.39 2.90 -14.41
C GLY A 164 5.87 3.05 -14.43
N CYS A 165 5.31 3.94 -13.62
CA CYS A 165 3.89 4.34 -13.71
C CYS A 165 3.67 5.57 -14.61
N GLY A 166 4.73 6.16 -15.17
CA GLY A 166 4.64 7.30 -16.06
C GLY A 166 3.83 8.46 -15.48
N ASP A 167 3.08 9.14 -16.34
CA ASP A 167 2.25 10.30 -15.96
C ASP A 167 1.02 9.94 -15.09
N ALA A 168 0.77 8.65 -14.86
CA ALA A 168 -0.35 8.21 -14.01
C ALA A 168 -0.10 8.42 -12.51
N CYS A 169 1.13 8.75 -12.10
CA CYS A 169 1.45 9.03 -10.71
C CYS A 169 1.31 10.53 -10.41
N PRO A 170 0.50 10.93 -9.42
CA PRO A 170 0.26 12.33 -9.13
C PRO A 170 1.48 12.99 -8.50
N VAL A 171 1.70 14.26 -8.82
CA VAL A 171 2.76 15.09 -8.24
C VAL A 171 2.14 16.15 -7.34
N TYR A 172 2.41 16.07 -6.03
CA TYR A 172 1.96 17.07 -5.05
C TYR A 172 3.13 17.92 -4.57
N PRO A 173 2.95 19.25 -4.42
CA PRO A 173 3.99 20.14 -3.90
C PRO A 173 4.48 19.73 -2.51
N GLY A 174 5.77 19.97 -2.26
CA GLY A 174 6.37 19.73 -0.94
C GLY A 174 6.72 18.26 -0.65
N ARG A 175 6.62 17.37 -1.62
CA ARG A 175 7.02 15.97 -1.51
C ARG A 175 8.29 15.74 -2.33
N ARG A 176 9.17 14.86 -1.85
CA ARG A 176 10.34 14.42 -2.61
C ARG A 176 9.94 13.27 -3.54
N TYR A 177 10.22 13.41 -4.83
CA TYR A 177 9.96 12.35 -5.82
C TYR A 177 11.27 11.77 -6.31
N LEU A 178 11.30 10.44 -6.43
CA LEU A 178 12.38 9.67 -7.03
C LEU A 178 11.77 8.76 -8.09
N ASP A 179 12.36 8.72 -9.26
CA ASP A 179 11.96 7.78 -10.31
C ASP A 179 13.02 6.69 -10.46
N TRP A 180 12.59 5.44 -10.33
CA TRP A 180 13.44 4.27 -10.46
C TRP A 180 13.11 3.53 -11.75
N GLU A 181 13.92 3.72 -12.77
CA GLU A 181 13.85 2.90 -13.96
C GLU A 181 14.27 1.47 -13.62
N LEU A 182 13.33 0.53 -13.76
CA LEU A 182 13.48 -0.88 -13.45
C LEU A 182 12.76 -1.73 -14.49
N ASP A 183 13.33 -2.87 -14.81
CA ASP A 183 12.68 -3.89 -15.63
C ASP A 183 11.37 -4.35 -15.00
N ASP A 184 10.40 -4.73 -15.84
CA ASP A 184 9.13 -5.27 -15.37
C ASP A 184 9.26 -6.77 -15.07
N PRO A 185 8.90 -7.23 -13.86
CA PRO A 185 8.88 -8.65 -13.49
C PRO A 185 7.66 -9.40 -14.05
N ALA A 186 6.70 -8.73 -14.70
CA ALA A 186 5.51 -9.37 -15.25
C ALA A 186 5.87 -10.42 -16.29
N GLY A 187 5.32 -11.64 -16.13
CA GLY A 187 5.56 -12.76 -17.04
C GLY A 187 6.96 -13.40 -16.96
N LYS A 188 7.83 -12.91 -16.05
CA LYS A 188 9.18 -13.46 -15.86
C LYS A 188 9.20 -14.57 -14.82
N GLY A 189 10.16 -15.51 -14.97
CA GLY A 189 10.48 -16.51 -13.95
C GLY A 189 11.29 -15.91 -12.79
N VAL A 190 11.44 -16.69 -11.72
CA VAL A 190 12.18 -16.25 -10.52
C VAL A 190 13.62 -15.84 -10.85
N GLU A 191 14.30 -16.60 -11.75
CA GLU A 191 15.65 -16.32 -12.20
C GLU A 191 15.80 -14.90 -12.78
N ASP A 192 14.85 -14.48 -13.62
CA ASP A 192 14.86 -13.17 -14.28
C ASP A 192 14.40 -12.05 -13.34
N VAL A 193 13.70 -12.39 -12.25
CA VAL A 193 13.26 -11.43 -11.23
C VAL A 193 14.37 -11.13 -10.21
N ARG A 194 15.29 -12.06 -9.96
CA ARG A 194 16.41 -11.85 -9.01
C ARG A 194 17.24 -10.60 -9.30
N PRO A 195 17.67 -10.30 -10.54
CA PRO A 195 18.40 -9.05 -10.83
C PRO A 195 17.59 -7.80 -10.52
N ILE A 196 16.26 -7.82 -10.78
CA ILE A 196 15.36 -6.70 -10.48
C ILE A 196 15.26 -6.51 -8.97
N ARG A 197 15.08 -7.59 -8.21
CA ARG A 197 15.06 -7.60 -6.75
C ARG A 197 16.35 -7.01 -6.16
N ASP A 198 17.50 -7.45 -6.67
CA ASP A 198 18.80 -7.06 -6.13
C ASP A 198 19.09 -5.57 -6.45
N GLU A 199 18.67 -5.07 -7.61
CA GLU A 199 18.75 -3.64 -7.92
C GLU A 199 17.80 -2.81 -7.04
N ILE A 200 16.61 -3.31 -6.74
CA ILE A 200 15.69 -2.66 -5.78
C ILE A 200 16.34 -2.60 -4.38
N GLU A 201 16.96 -3.70 -3.90
CA GLU A 201 17.69 -3.69 -2.64
C GLU A 201 18.74 -2.60 -2.61
N ARG A 202 19.57 -2.53 -3.66
CA ARG A 202 20.63 -1.51 -3.77
C ARG A 202 20.07 -0.09 -3.66
N ARG A 203 18.96 0.20 -4.36
CA ARG A 203 18.31 1.53 -4.34
C ARG A 203 17.68 1.82 -3.00
N VAL A 204 17.07 0.84 -2.34
CA VAL A 204 16.50 0.99 -0.99
C VAL A 204 17.61 1.34 0.00
N ARG A 205 18.79 0.69 -0.06
CA ARG A 205 19.93 1.01 0.82
C ARG A 205 20.42 2.44 0.62
N VAL A 206 20.49 2.92 -0.62
CA VAL A 206 20.84 4.33 -0.91
C VAL A 206 19.78 5.27 -0.34
N LEU A 207 18.50 4.96 -0.49
CA LEU A 207 17.41 5.78 0.05
C LEU A 207 17.45 5.86 1.58
N LEU A 208 17.74 4.75 2.27
CA LEU A 208 17.89 4.74 3.73
C LEU A 208 19.05 5.62 4.20
N ALA A 209 20.19 5.55 3.50
CA ALA A 209 21.33 6.43 3.78
C ALA A 209 20.98 7.92 3.56
N ASP A 210 20.27 8.24 2.47
CA ASP A 210 19.81 9.60 2.18
C ASP A 210 18.82 10.14 3.23
N LEU A 211 18.04 9.25 3.84
CA LEU A 211 17.12 9.59 4.94
C LEU A 211 17.78 9.58 6.31
N ALA A 212 19.08 9.32 6.37
CA ALA A 212 19.85 9.15 7.62
C ALA A 212 19.22 8.12 8.59
N LEU A 213 18.59 7.08 8.04
CA LEU A 213 17.98 6.01 8.80
C LEU A 213 19.00 4.89 9.06
N PRO A 214 18.99 4.28 10.24
CA PRO A 214 19.79 3.08 10.49
C PRO A 214 19.26 1.95 9.57
N SER A 215 20.19 1.15 9.04
CA SER A 215 19.85 -0.12 8.41
C SER A 215 20.19 -1.25 9.38
N VAL A 216 19.22 -2.12 9.61
CA VAL A 216 19.38 -3.33 10.43
C VAL A 216 20.14 -4.38 9.65
#